data_ad3884e625162880f4924092b67b4f3e
#
_entry.id   ad3884e625162880f4924092b67b4f3e
#
_cell.length_a   1.000
_cell.length_b   1.000
_cell.length_c   1.000
_cell.angle_alpha   90.00
_cell.angle_beta   90.00
_cell.angle_gamma   90.00
#
_symmetry.space_group_name_H-M   'P 1'
#
loop_
_entity.id
_entity.type
_entity.pdbx_description
1 polymer ?
#
loop_
_entity_poly.entity_id
_entity_poly.type
_entity_poly.pdbx_seq_one_letter_code
_entity_poly.pdbx_strand_id
1 'polypeptide(L)'
;MKILNFGSCNIDYVYQLEHIVTDGETEQSVQMDIFPGGKGLNQSVAAARAGAPVYHAAVIGTDGGFLAEILKSNGADVSLIKTANVKNGHAVIQVNSQGENAIIVYPGTNHLIDKTYVDAVLSHFESGDLIMLQNEISEIKYIINRAHSRGMRVVLNPSPISENLENLKLSEISYLIMNELEAKRLLGGESAEQCLELAKEKIPETAVVITLGKRGAVYQSGDKKVYQSAFKAQAVDTTAAGDTFAGYFAAGLCRNEPIESILKTASAASAIAVSRHGAAPSIPTLTEVKEAMPEMTERPGNAEDAERLKKIADYVSGNLKEATLGGLSAELNYSYYAAGNLVRRLTGMSFTEYAQQRRLEAALHMLLSSSMPISEISAAVGYETTAFSGENLRKNIM
;
A
#
# COMPACT_ATOMS: atom_id res chain seq x y z
N MET A 1 19.99 -8.42 14.92
CA MET A 1 19.39 -8.13 13.59
C MET A 1 19.44 -6.63 13.39
N LYS A 2 19.89 -6.21 12.19
CA LYS A 2 19.97 -4.82 11.75
C LYS A 2 19.01 -4.59 10.61
N ILE A 3 18.64 -3.35 10.35
CA ILE A 3 17.88 -2.95 9.16
C ILE A 3 18.81 -2.13 8.26
N LEU A 4 19.07 -2.62 7.06
CA LEU A 4 19.58 -1.81 5.97
C LEU A 4 18.38 -1.25 5.20
N ASN A 5 18.26 0.06 5.10
CA ASN A 5 17.35 0.66 4.12
C ASN A 5 18.19 1.19 2.95
N PHE A 6 18.10 0.52 1.81
CA PHE A 6 18.70 0.97 0.56
C PHE A 6 17.64 1.77 -0.16
N GLY A 7 17.65 3.09 0.02
CA GLY A 7 16.49 3.90 -0.33
C GLY A 7 16.81 5.29 -0.87
N SER A 8 15.78 5.92 -1.40
CA SER A 8 15.83 7.26 -1.96
C SER A 8 15.99 8.35 -0.89
N CYS A 9 16.68 9.42 -1.28
CA CYS A 9 16.70 10.68 -0.56
C CYS A 9 16.35 11.80 -1.53
N ASN A 10 15.20 12.45 -1.36
CA ASN A 10 14.73 13.51 -2.23
C ASN A 10 14.67 14.87 -1.52
N ILE A 11 14.84 15.93 -2.30
CA ILE A 11 14.51 17.29 -1.89
C ILE A 11 13.13 17.59 -2.46
N ASP A 12 12.14 17.81 -1.61
CA ASP A 12 10.79 18.16 -2.06
C ASP A 12 10.63 19.67 -2.08
N TYR A 13 10.53 20.25 -3.29
CA TYR A 13 10.22 21.66 -3.53
C TYR A 13 8.71 21.81 -3.66
N VAL A 14 8.06 22.35 -2.63
CA VAL A 14 6.61 22.49 -2.56
C VAL A 14 6.23 23.93 -2.89
N TYR A 15 5.50 24.12 -3.99
CA TYR A 15 4.99 25.41 -4.46
C TYR A 15 3.50 25.52 -4.15
N GLN A 16 3.14 26.52 -3.37
CA GLN A 16 1.74 26.86 -3.11
C GLN A 16 1.22 27.74 -4.26
N LEU A 17 0.16 27.29 -4.91
CA LEU A 17 -0.43 27.93 -6.08
C LEU A 17 -1.94 28.18 -5.84
N GLU A 18 -2.54 29.07 -6.60
CA GLU A 18 -3.99 29.23 -6.61
C GLU A 18 -4.67 28.00 -7.24
N HIS A 19 -4.10 27.49 -8.34
CA HIS A 19 -4.50 26.26 -9.02
C HIS A 19 -3.28 25.52 -9.59
N ILE A 20 -3.44 24.27 -9.98
CA ILE A 20 -2.40 23.46 -10.64
C ILE A 20 -2.20 24.01 -12.06
N VAL A 21 -0.94 24.32 -12.44
CA VAL A 21 -0.58 24.87 -13.75
C VAL A 21 -1.01 23.95 -14.89
N THR A 22 -1.65 24.54 -15.90
CA THR A 22 -2.09 23.84 -17.12
C THR A 22 -1.21 24.17 -18.32
N ASP A 23 -1.43 23.49 -19.45
CA ASP A 23 -0.63 23.66 -20.67
C ASP A 23 -0.61 25.13 -21.16
N GLY A 24 0.58 25.67 -21.35
CA GLY A 24 0.79 27.02 -21.88
C GLY A 24 0.60 28.13 -20.85
N GLU A 25 0.34 27.82 -19.60
CA GLU A 25 0.14 28.77 -18.52
C GLU A 25 1.44 29.12 -17.79
N THR A 26 1.51 30.32 -17.25
CA THR A 26 2.57 30.75 -16.32
C THR A 26 1.90 31.29 -15.07
N GLU A 27 2.08 30.59 -13.94
CA GLU A 27 1.51 30.93 -12.65
C GLU A 27 2.59 31.38 -11.67
N GLN A 28 2.29 32.35 -10.84
CA GLN A 28 3.19 32.80 -9.79
C GLN A 28 2.85 32.11 -8.46
N SER A 29 3.81 31.39 -7.91
CA SER A 29 3.62 30.75 -6.60
C SER A 29 3.51 31.79 -5.48
N VAL A 30 2.60 31.55 -4.54
CA VAL A 30 2.43 32.37 -3.33
C VAL A 30 3.54 32.11 -2.32
N GLN A 31 4.00 30.86 -2.23
CA GLN A 31 5.04 30.39 -1.30
C GLN A 31 5.77 29.19 -1.89
N MET A 32 7.05 29.07 -1.53
CA MET A 32 7.86 27.88 -1.82
C MET A 32 8.55 27.40 -0.55
N ASP A 33 8.37 26.12 -0.24
CA ASP A 33 9.00 25.46 0.89
C ASP A 33 9.88 24.30 0.41
N ILE A 34 10.91 23.97 1.19
CA ILE A 34 11.81 22.84 0.94
C ILE A 34 11.69 21.85 2.08
N PHE A 35 11.31 20.61 1.74
CA PHE A 35 11.17 19.54 2.70
C PHE A 35 12.08 18.36 2.38
N PRO A 36 12.49 17.59 3.40
CA PRO A 36 13.07 16.27 3.17
C PRO A 36 12.00 15.31 2.67
N GLY A 37 12.30 14.58 1.62
CA GLY A 37 11.40 13.62 1.01
C GLY A 37 12.10 12.35 0.55
N GLY A 38 11.35 11.55 -0.19
CA GLY A 38 11.73 10.23 -0.63
C GLY A 38 11.26 9.13 0.32
N LYS A 39 10.68 8.08 -0.27
CA LYS A 39 10.17 6.93 0.52
C LYS A 39 11.26 6.28 1.36
N GLY A 40 12.47 6.17 0.81
CA GLY A 40 13.61 5.62 1.53
C GLY A 40 13.94 6.40 2.79
N LEU A 41 14.05 7.72 2.70
CA LEU A 41 14.29 8.58 3.85
C LEU A 41 13.16 8.44 4.89
N ASN A 42 11.90 8.56 4.46
CA ASN A 42 10.75 8.47 5.36
C ASN A 42 10.68 7.13 6.09
N GLN A 43 10.87 6.01 5.38
CA GLN A 43 10.86 4.66 5.96
C GLN A 43 12.04 4.44 6.93
N SER A 44 13.22 5.02 6.64
CA SER A 44 14.35 4.98 7.58
C SER A 44 14.06 5.76 8.86
N VAL A 45 13.50 6.97 8.74
CA VAL A 45 13.07 7.77 9.90
C VAL A 45 12.03 7.00 10.71
N ALA A 46 11.06 6.39 10.06
CA ALA A 46 10.01 5.62 10.72
C ALA A 46 10.58 4.42 11.49
N ALA A 47 11.45 3.63 10.86
CA ALA A 47 12.06 2.47 11.49
C ALA A 47 13.00 2.85 12.66
N ALA A 48 13.76 3.95 12.53
CA ALA A 48 14.63 4.45 13.59
C ALA A 48 13.82 5.00 14.77
N ARG A 49 12.79 5.81 14.53
CA ARG A 49 11.87 6.31 15.58
C ARG A 49 11.07 5.18 16.23
N ALA A 50 10.85 4.07 15.51
CA ALA A 50 10.31 2.84 16.08
C ALA A 50 11.32 2.04 16.92
N GLY A 51 12.56 2.53 17.10
CA GLY A 51 13.59 1.95 17.97
C GLY A 51 14.42 0.83 17.35
N ALA A 52 14.45 0.67 16.02
CA ALA A 52 15.29 -0.30 15.35
C ALA A 52 16.67 0.28 15.01
N PRO A 53 17.76 -0.54 15.00
CA PRO A 53 19.07 -0.15 14.48
C PRO A 53 19.02 -0.08 12.96
N VAL A 54 18.89 1.13 12.40
CA VAL A 54 18.73 1.40 10.94
C VAL A 54 20.02 1.97 10.38
N TYR A 55 20.46 1.38 9.26
CA TYR A 55 21.53 1.88 8.39
C TYR A 55 20.89 2.34 7.08
N HIS A 56 21.09 3.59 6.72
CA HIS A 56 20.58 4.12 5.45
C HIS A 56 21.70 4.16 4.42
N ALA A 57 21.49 3.49 3.27
CA ALA A 57 22.40 3.52 2.13
C ALA A 57 21.74 4.27 0.98
N ALA A 58 22.40 5.30 0.48
CA ALA A 58 21.92 6.17 -0.59
C ALA A 58 23.09 6.87 -1.29
N VAL A 59 22.82 7.45 -2.45
CA VAL A 59 23.68 8.45 -3.05
C VAL A 59 22.95 9.79 -2.99
N ILE A 60 23.58 10.78 -2.39
CA ILE A 60 23.06 12.17 -2.31
C ILE A 60 23.87 13.12 -3.17
N GLY A 61 23.27 14.23 -3.57
CA GLY A 61 23.95 15.29 -4.31
C GLY A 61 24.69 16.27 -3.38
N THR A 62 25.41 17.23 -3.98
CA THR A 62 26.10 18.31 -3.24
C THR A 62 25.15 19.20 -2.46
N ASP A 63 23.88 19.25 -2.84
CA ASP A 63 22.80 20.01 -2.21
C ASP A 63 21.96 19.13 -1.24
N GLY A 64 22.23 17.82 -1.16
CA GLY A 64 21.46 16.86 -0.33
C GLY A 64 21.99 16.64 1.08
N GLY A 65 23.04 17.35 1.53
CA GLY A 65 23.68 17.08 2.83
C GLY A 65 22.74 17.16 4.03
N PHE A 66 21.76 18.06 4.01
CA PHE A 66 20.77 18.18 5.08
C PHE A 66 19.87 16.93 5.24
N LEU A 67 19.68 16.13 4.17
CA LEU A 67 18.91 14.87 4.22
C LEU A 67 19.62 13.83 5.10
N ALA A 68 20.96 13.74 4.99
CA ALA A 68 21.77 12.89 5.84
C ALA A 68 21.70 13.34 7.33
N GLU A 69 21.73 14.65 7.59
CA GLU A 69 21.59 15.20 8.94
C GLU A 69 20.21 14.90 9.53
N ILE A 70 19.15 14.93 8.74
CA ILE A 70 17.80 14.55 9.18
C ILE A 70 17.75 13.07 9.55
N LEU A 71 18.29 12.19 8.71
CA LEU A 71 18.38 10.76 9.01
C LEU A 71 19.13 10.51 10.33
N LYS A 72 20.30 11.13 10.48
CA LYS A 72 21.15 11.01 11.66
C LYS A 72 20.49 11.53 12.92
N SER A 73 19.83 12.69 12.87
CA SER A 73 19.13 13.27 14.02
C SER A 73 17.93 12.45 14.47
N ASN A 74 17.40 11.60 13.60
CA ASN A 74 16.34 10.64 13.89
C ASN A 74 16.86 9.23 14.28
N GLY A 75 18.18 9.06 14.45
CA GLY A 75 18.78 7.84 14.96
C GLY A 75 19.18 6.82 13.89
N ALA A 76 19.11 7.15 12.60
CA ALA A 76 19.64 6.28 11.55
C ALA A 76 21.16 6.46 11.39
N ASP A 77 21.88 5.36 11.15
CA ASP A 77 23.27 5.37 10.75
C ASP A 77 23.40 5.77 9.28
N VAL A 78 24.17 6.82 9.02
CA VAL A 78 24.35 7.42 7.69
C VAL A 78 25.74 7.15 7.10
N SER A 79 26.54 6.31 7.74
CA SER A 79 27.93 5.99 7.33
C SER A 79 28.03 5.35 5.94
N LEU A 80 26.93 4.81 5.44
CA LEU A 80 26.83 4.19 4.13
C LEU A 80 26.33 5.15 3.04
N ILE A 81 26.05 6.43 3.36
CA ILE A 81 25.65 7.41 2.34
C ILE A 81 26.88 7.91 1.58
N LYS A 82 26.79 7.91 0.24
CA LYS A 82 27.79 8.53 -0.66
C LYS A 82 27.31 9.87 -1.17
N THR A 83 28.24 10.80 -1.36
CA THR A 83 27.97 12.08 -2.01
C THR A 83 28.51 12.07 -3.44
N ALA A 84 27.67 12.47 -4.41
CA ALA A 84 28.05 12.65 -5.80
C ALA A 84 28.09 14.13 -6.17
N ASN A 85 28.97 14.52 -7.09
CA ASN A 85 29.10 15.91 -7.53
C ASN A 85 28.06 16.27 -8.60
N VAL A 86 26.79 16.05 -8.30
CA VAL A 86 25.61 16.36 -9.13
C VAL A 86 24.46 16.82 -8.24
N LYS A 87 23.39 17.29 -8.85
CA LYS A 87 22.14 17.63 -8.14
C LYS A 87 21.48 16.39 -7.54
N ASN A 88 20.94 16.57 -6.36
CA ASN A 88 20.19 15.53 -5.66
C ASN A 88 18.90 15.13 -6.41
N GLY A 89 18.41 13.92 -6.17
CA GLY A 89 17.05 13.56 -6.52
C GLY A 89 16.05 14.51 -5.86
N HIS A 90 15.02 14.93 -6.57
CA HIS A 90 14.06 15.89 -6.04
C HIS A 90 12.68 15.74 -6.65
N ALA A 91 11.68 16.27 -5.94
CA ALA A 91 10.33 16.44 -6.44
C ALA A 91 9.98 17.93 -6.53
N VAL A 92 9.27 18.30 -7.58
CA VAL A 92 8.57 19.58 -7.70
C VAL A 92 7.10 19.29 -7.48
N ILE A 93 6.56 19.83 -6.40
CA ILE A 93 5.22 19.56 -5.92
C ILE A 93 4.42 20.86 -6.01
N GLN A 94 3.39 20.87 -6.83
CA GLN A 94 2.39 21.93 -6.87
C GLN A 94 1.28 21.57 -5.91
N VAL A 95 0.84 22.52 -5.07
CA VAL A 95 -0.30 22.35 -4.16
C VAL A 95 -1.22 23.54 -4.32
N ASN A 96 -2.49 23.30 -4.63
CA ASN A 96 -3.49 24.36 -4.75
C ASN A 96 -4.18 24.67 -3.41
N SER A 97 -5.02 25.72 -3.40
CA SER A 97 -5.79 26.15 -2.24
C SER A 97 -6.78 25.09 -1.71
N GLN A 98 -7.11 24.07 -2.50
CA GLN A 98 -7.99 22.95 -2.14
C GLN A 98 -7.21 21.74 -1.59
N GLY A 99 -5.87 21.82 -1.56
CA GLY A 99 -5.00 20.72 -1.12
C GLY A 99 -4.78 19.64 -2.18
N GLU A 100 -5.21 19.87 -3.41
CA GLU A 100 -4.86 18.98 -4.53
C GLU A 100 -3.41 19.20 -4.93
N ASN A 101 -2.74 18.14 -5.42
CA ASN A 101 -1.34 18.24 -5.81
C ASN A 101 -1.05 17.63 -7.19
N ALA A 102 0.03 18.15 -7.80
CA ALA A 102 0.68 17.52 -8.96
C ALA A 102 2.18 17.46 -8.70
N ILE A 103 2.79 16.31 -9.02
CA ILE A 103 4.16 16.01 -8.64
C ILE A 103 4.98 15.62 -9.86
N ILE A 104 6.12 16.27 -10.02
CA ILE A 104 7.15 15.90 -10.98
C ILE A 104 8.34 15.38 -10.18
N VAL A 105 8.82 14.18 -10.47
CA VAL A 105 9.97 13.57 -9.80
C VAL A 105 11.16 13.54 -10.76
N TYR A 106 12.30 14.07 -10.32
CA TYR A 106 13.59 13.88 -10.95
C TYR A 106 14.41 12.92 -10.09
N PRO A 107 14.75 11.73 -10.57
CA PRO A 107 15.43 10.71 -9.77
C PRO A 107 16.85 11.11 -9.34
N GLY A 108 17.58 11.88 -10.18
CA GLY A 108 18.91 12.41 -9.86
C GLY A 108 19.86 11.36 -9.32
N THR A 109 20.39 11.62 -8.12
CA THR A 109 21.36 10.75 -7.45
C THR A 109 20.80 9.39 -7.04
N ASN A 110 19.48 9.23 -6.90
CA ASN A 110 18.88 7.92 -6.60
C ASN A 110 19.13 6.89 -7.72
N HIS A 111 19.37 7.36 -8.95
CA HIS A 111 19.71 6.50 -10.08
C HIS A 111 21.24 6.36 -10.33
N LEU A 112 22.07 6.82 -9.40
CA LEU A 112 23.53 6.63 -9.43
C LEU A 112 24.01 5.46 -8.59
N ILE A 113 23.12 4.70 -8.00
CA ILE A 113 23.44 3.47 -7.30
C ILE A 113 23.89 2.43 -8.32
N ASP A 114 25.12 1.92 -8.18
CA ASP A 114 25.72 0.91 -9.02
C ASP A 114 26.00 -0.40 -8.27
N LYS A 115 26.28 -1.46 -9.00
CA LYS A 115 26.54 -2.79 -8.44
C LYS A 115 27.74 -2.83 -7.50
N THR A 116 28.77 -2.05 -7.77
CA THR A 116 29.98 -1.96 -6.94
C THR A 116 29.63 -1.37 -5.56
N TYR A 117 28.83 -0.31 -5.56
CA TYR A 117 28.36 0.27 -4.31
C TYR A 117 27.41 -0.68 -3.56
N VAL A 118 26.50 -1.36 -4.27
CA VAL A 118 25.61 -2.36 -3.66
C VAL A 118 26.42 -3.45 -2.96
N ASP A 119 27.41 -4.06 -3.64
CA ASP A 119 28.21 -5.12 -3.05
C ASP A 119 29.03 -4.63 -1.84
N ALA A 120 29.57 -3.41 -1.90
CA ALA A 120 30.28 -2.81 -0.78
C ALA A 120 29.36 -2.62 0.43
N VAL A 121 28.16 -2.07 0.23
CA VAL A 121 27.16 -1.88 1.31
C VAL A 121 26.74 -3.22 1.90
N LEU A 122 26.36 -4.19 1.07
CA LEU A 122 25.89 -5.50 1.54
C LEU A 122 26.96 -6.28 2.29
N SER A 123 28.25 -5.96 2.11
CA SER A 123 29.35 -6.63 2.85
C SER A 123 29.31 -6.36 4.37
N HIS A 124 28.59 -5.32 4.83
CA HIS A 124 28.43 -4.96 6.25
C HIS A 124 27.26 -5.69 6.93
N PHE A 125 26.52 -6.52 6.19
CA PHE A 125 25.31 -7.21 6.68
C PHE A 125 25.45 -8.73 6.56
N GLU A 126 24.72 -9.42 7.44
CA GLU A 126 24.78 -10.86 7.60
C GLU A 126 23.45 -11.54 7.29
N SER A 127 23.47 -12.86 7.21
CA SER A 127 22.25 -13.67 7.10
C SER A 127 21.31 -13.40 8.26
N GLY A 128 20.02 -13.20 7.95
CA GLY A 128 18.98 -12.86 8.93
C GLY A 128 18.78 -11.36 9.16
N ASP A 129 19.72 -10.49 8.74
CA ASP A 129 19.46 -9.04 8.75
C ASP A 129 18.33 -8.68 7.76
N LEU A 130 17.67 -7.55 8.00
CA LEU A 130 16.60 -7.04 7.14
C LEU A 130 17.16 -6.05 6.12
N ILE A 131 16.67 -6.11 4.89
CA ILE A 131 16.84 -5.03 3.91
C ILE A 131 15.47 -4.49 3.50
N MET A 132 15.30 -3.17 3.62
CA MET A 132 14.12 -2.45 3.14
C MET A 132 14.43 -1.80 1.80
N LEU A 133 13.47 -1.88 0.89
CA LEU A 133 13.58 -1.35 -0.47
C LEU A 133 12.27 -0.69 -0.89
N GLN A 134 12.40 0.36 -1.73
CA GLN A 134 11.30 1.03 -2.42
C GLN A 134 11.68 1.13 -3.91
N ASN A 135 10.69 1.37 -4.79
CA ASN A 135 10.95 1.43 -6.23
C ASN A 135 11.34 2.85 -6.70
N GLU A 136 12.27 3.50 -6.00
CA GLU A 136 12.74 4.86 -6.33
C GLU A 136 14.24 4.95 -6.64
N ILE A 137 14.94 3.81 -6.60
CA ILE A 137 16.40 3.74 -6.81
C ILE A 137 16.75 2.83 -7.99
N SER A 138 17.96 2.99 -8.52
CA SER A 138 18.51 2.05 -9.52
C SER A 138 18.90 0.70 -8.88
N GLU A 139 19.18 -0.30 -9.72
CA GLU A 139 19.69 -1.63 -9.34
C GLU A 139 18.82 -2.46 -8.39
N ILE A 140 17.52 -2.16 -8.22
CA ILE A 140 16.62 -2.87 -7.29
C ILE A 140 16.68 -4.40 -7.48
N LYS A 141 16.64 -4.88 -8.74
CA LYS A 141 16.71 -6.31 -9.05
C LYS A 141 18.01 -6.94 -8.57
N TYR A 142 19.12 -6.24 -8.79
CA TYR A 142 20.43 -6.69 -8.35
C TYR A 142 20.52 -6.72 -6.83
N ILE A 143 20.03 -5.68 -6.17
CA ILE A 143 20.00 -5.57 -4.69
C ILE A 143 19.20 -6.74 -4.10
N ILE A 144 17.99 -7.01 -4.59
CA ILE A 144 17.12 -8.10 -4.11
C ILE A 144 17.83 -9.44 -4.25
N ASN A 145 18.36 -9.75 -5.44
CA ASN A 145 19.06 -11.01 -5.69
C ASN A 145 20.29 -11.19 -4.79
N ARG A 146 21.09 -10.14 -4.62
CA ARG A 146 22.29 -10.18 -3.77
C ARG A 146 21.95 -10.33 -2.29
N ALA A 147 20.95 -9.61 -1.81
CA ALA A 147 20.48 -9.70 -0.42
C ALA A 147 19.91 -11.10 -0.13
N HIS A 148 19.03 -11.60 -1.00
CA HIS A 148 18.46 -12.94 -0.89
C HIS A 148 19.57 -14.03 -0.88
N SER A 149 20.55 -13.96 -1.80
CA SER A 149 21.67 -14.89 -1.88
C SER A 149 22.57 -14.87 -0.63
N ARG A 150 22.56 -13.79 0.13
CA ARG A 150 23.27 -13.66 1.42
C ARG A 150 22.41 -14.11 2.62
N GLY A 151 21.19 -14.56 2.39
CA GLY A 151 20.27 -14.96 3.44
C GLY A 151 19.65 -13.78 4.22
N MET A 152 19.70 -12.56 3.68
CA MET A 152 18.99 -11.43 4.25
C MET A 152 17.50 -11.53 3.96
N ARG A 153 16.67 -10.99 4.84
CA ARG A 153 15.22 -10.93 4.64
C ARG A 153 14.85 -9.63 3.93
N VAL A 154 14.29 -9.77 2.74
CA VAL A 154 13.93 -8.63 1.88
C VAL A 154 12.52 -8.14 2.21
N VAL A 155 12.39 -6.88 2.59
CA VAL A 155 11.13 -6.14 2.76
C VAL A 155 11.01 -5.16 1.61
N LEU A 156 10.07 -5.38 0.71
CA LEU A 156 9.84 -4.50 -0.45
C LEU A 156 8.52 -3.75 -0.30
N ASN A 157 8.58 -2.41 -0.39
CA ASN A 157 7.45 -1.57 -0.75
C ASN A 157 7.59 -1.18 -2.23
N PRO A 158 6.82 -1.77 -3.16
CA PRO A 158 7.04 -1.60 -4.61
C PRO A 158 6.58 -0.25 -5.15
N SER A 159 6.40 0.74 -4.30
CA SER A 159 5.95 2.09 -4.66
C SER A 159 7.11 3.00 -5.10
N PRO A 160 6.90 3.79 -6.16
CA PRO A 160 5.79 3.78 -7.11
C PRO A 160 5.84 2.56 -8.05
N ILE A 161 4.68 2.01 -8.42
CA ILE A 161 4.63 0.91 -9.39
C ILE A 161 5.04 1.42 -10.77
N SER A 162 6.03 0.79 -11.37
CA SER A 162 6.52 1.06 -12.72
C SER A 162 6.86 -0.25 -13.45
N GLU A 163 7.07 -0.19 -14.76
CA GLU A 163 7.47 -1.33 -15.60
C GLU A 163 8.75 -2.02 -15.12
N ASN A 164 9.60 -1.32 -14.39
CA ASN A 164 10.83 -1.90 -13.80
C ASN A 164 10.55 -3.09 -12.86
N LEU A 165 9.34 -3.20 -12.31
CA LEU A 165 8.94 -4.26 -11.40
C LEU A 165 8.43 -5.52 -12.11
N GLU A 166 8.09 -5.46 -13.40
CA GLU A 166 7.47 -6.59 -14.14
C GLU A 166 8.34 -7.85 -14.19
N ASN A 167 9.65 -7.71 -14.00
CA ASN A 167 10.59 -8.83 -14.05
C ASN A 167 11.25 -9.11 -12.69
N LEU A 168 10.67 -8.67 -11.59
CA LEU A 168 11.16 -9.03 -10.26
C LEU A 168 10.84 -10.50 -9.96
N LYS A 169 11.79 -11.19 -9.38
CA LYS A 169 11.54 -12.51 -8.79
C LYS A 169 10.93 -12.31 -7.41
N LEU A 170 9.60 -12.22 -7.37
CA LEU A 170 8.87 -11.99 -6.12
C LEU A 170 9.15 -13.07 -5.06
N SER A 171 9.56 -14.28 -5.46
CA SER A 171 9.99 -15.36 -4.56
C SER A 171 11.29 -15.08 -3.79
N GLU A 172 12.09 -14.07 -4.20
CA GLU A 172 13.28 -13.63 -3.48
C GLU A 172 12.93 -12.57 -2.41
N ILE A 173 11.64 -12.19 -2.27
CA ILE A 173 11.14 -11.19 -1.34
C ILE A 173 10.51 -11.89 -0.14
N SER A 174 10.92 -11.54 1.07
CA SER A 174 10.37 -12.12 2.30
C SER A 174 9.06 -11.46 2.72
N TYR A 175 8.95 -10.15 2.54
CA TYR A 175 7.77 -9.35 2.89
C TYR A 175 7.48 -8.31 1.80
N LEU A 176 6.26 -8.32 1.28
CA LEU A 176 5.79 -7.40 0.27
C LEU A 176 4.71 -6.50 0.89
N ILE A 177 4.98 -5.19 1.01
CA ILE A 177 4.07 -4.22 1.64
C ILE A 177 3.52 -3.29 0.56
N MET A 178 2.21 -3.30 0.35
CA MET A 178 1.55 -2.59 -0.74
C MET A 178 0.26 -1.94 -0.26
N ASN A 179 -0.20 -0.91 -0.96
CA ASN A 179 -1.60 -0.50 -0.88
C ASN A 179 -2.46 -1.33 -1.87
N GLU A 180 -3.78 -1.14 -1.84
CA GLU A 180 -4.71 -1.91 -2.68
C GLU A 180 -4.48 -1.71 -4.19
N LEU A 181 -4.13 -0.49 -4.61
CA LEU A 181 -3.87 -0.20 -6.03
C LEU A 181 -2.57 -0.88 -6.50
N GLU A 182 -1.55 -0.84 -5.67
CA GLU A 182 -0.28 -1.51 -5.93
C GLU A 182 -0.46 -3.03 -5.97
N ALA A 183 -1.22 -3.58 -5.01
CA ALA A 183 -1.51 -5.01 -4.98
C ALA A 183 -2.25 -5.47 -6.24
N LYS A 184 -3.27 -4.75 -6.70
CA LYS A 184 -3.99 -5.04 -7.94
C LYS A 184 -3.07 -5.02 -9.15
N ARG A 185 -2.17 -4.03 -9.26
CA ARG A 185 -1.25 -3.91 -10.40
C ARG A 185 -0.19 -5.01 -10.42
N LEU A 186 0.36 -5.36 -9.25
CA LEU A 186 1.48 -6.30 -9.16
C LEU A 186 1.04 -7.78 -9.13
N LEU A 187 -0.01 -8.09 -8.39
CA LEU A 187 -0.48 -9.47 -8.19
C LEU A 187 -1.64 -9.85 -9.11
N GLY A 188 -2.39 -8.85 -9.59
CA GLY A 188 -3.69 -9.02 -10.24
C GLY A 188 -4.82 -9.06 -9.21
N GLY A 189 -6.05 -9.32 -9.69
CA GLY A 189 -7.24 -9.34 -8.85
C GLY A 189 -7.94 -7.98 -8.73
N GLU A 190 -9.21 -8.03 -8.34
CA GLU A 190 -10.09 -6.85 -8.24
C GLU A 190 -10.30 -6.38 -6.79
N SER A 191 -9.89 -7.18 -5.81
CA SER A 191 -9.97 -6.88 -4.38
C SER A 191 -8.71 -7.30 -3.64
N ALA A 192 -8.52 -6.78 -2.42
CA ALA A 192 -7.40 -7.19 -1.57
C ALA A 192 -7.42 -8.70 -1.29
N GLU A 193 -8.61 -9.27 -1.10
CA GLU A 193 -8.81 -10.70 -0.87
C GLU A 193 -8.33 -11.53 -2.06
N GLN A 194 -8.75 -11.15 -3.28
CA GLN A 194 -8.30 -11.83 -4.51
C GLN A 194 -6.80 -11.68 -4.72
N CYS A 195 -6.23 -10.50 -4.45
CA CYS A 195 -4.78 -10.29 -4.52
C CYS A 195 -4.04 -11.24 -3.55
N LEU A 196 -4.54 -11.44 -2.34
CA LEU A 196 -3.95 -12.34 -1.36
C LEU A 196 -4.04 -13.82 -1.79
N GLU A 197 -5.18 -14.26 -2.33
CA GLU A 197 -5.31 -15.63 -2.86
C GLU A 197 -4.33 -15.88 -4.03
N LEU A 198 -4.23 -14.92 -4.97
CA LEU A 198 -3.27 -14.99 -6.06
C LEU A 198 -1.81 -14.98 -5.57
N ALA A 199 -1.51 -14.22 -4.52
CA ALA A 199 -0.19 -14.22 -3.89
C ALA A 199 0.13 -15.59 -3.29
N LYS A 200 -0.81 -16.21 -2.59
CA LYS A 200 -0.65 -17.55 -2.02
C LYS A 200 -0.34 -18.60 -3.08
N GLU A 201 -0.93 -18.48 -4.26
CA GLU A 201 -0.68 -19.40 -5.38
C GLU A 201 0.67 -19.12 -6.07
N LYS A 202 0.97 -17.84 -6.36
CA LYS A 202 2.11 -17.44 -7.19
C LYS A 202 3.42 -17.28 -6.42
N ILE A 203 3.34 -16.85 -5.15
CA ILE A 203 4.49 -16.51 -4.30
C ILE A 203 4.31 -17.02 -2.87
N PRO A 204 4.10 -18.35 -2.65
CA PRO A 204 3.70 -18.92 -1.35
C PRO A 204 4.69 -18.63 -0.23
N GLU A 205 5.96 -18.42 -0.54
CA GLU A 205 7.02 -18.13 0.43
C GLU A 205 7.08 -16.66 0.86
N THR A 206 6.40 -15.76 0.12
CA THR A 206 6.39 -14.33 0.40
C THR A 206 5.23 -13.96 1.31
N ALA A 207 5.51 -13.33 2.44
CA ALA A 207 4.48 -12.72 3.25
C ALA A 207 3.99 -11.42 2.61
N VAL A 208 2.69 -11.27 2.45
CA VAL A 208 2.06 -10.09 1.81
C VAL A 208 1.31 -9.28 2.84
N VAL A 209 1.54 -7.97 2.83
CA VAL A 209 0.80 -6.99 3.64
C VAL A 209 0.13 -6.00 2.68
N ILE A 210 -1.19 -5.87 2.79
CA ILE A 210 -1.95 -4.88 2.03
C ILE A 210 -2.53 -3.86 2.99
N THR A 211 -2.12 -2.60 2.83
CA THR A 211 -2.73 -1.47 3.55
C THR A 211 -4.01 -1.05 2.85
N LEU A 212 -5.08 -0.88 3.63
CA LEU A 212 -6.45 -0.65 3.18
C LEU A 212 -6.93 0.77 3.52
N GLY A 213 -6.00 1.69 3.76
CA GLY A 213 -6.29 3.07 4.16
C GLY A 213 -7.12 3.13 5.44
N LYS A 214 -8.29 3.77 5.39
CA LYS A 214 -9.19 3.92 6.55
C LYS A 214 -9.78 2.59 7.07
N ARG A 215 -9.57 1.47 6.36
CA ARG A 215 -10.01 0.14 6.80
C ARG A 215 -8.93 -0.61 7.57
N GLY A 216 -7.66 -0.17 7.52
CA GLY A 216 -6.55 -0.78 8.25
C GLY A 216 -5.57 -1.52 7.36
N ALA A 217 -5.19 -2.74 7.74
CA ALA A 217 -4.24 -3.56 6.99
C ALA A 217 -4.57 -5.04 7.13
N VAL A 218 -4.16 -5.83 6.16
CA VAL A 218 -4.22 -7.27 6.18
C VAL A 218 -2.85 -7.86 5.86
N TYR A 219 -2.47 -8.88 6.62
CA TYR A 219 -1.27 -9.68 6.44
C TYR A 219 -1.65 -11.10 6.05
N GLN A 220 -0.90 -11.71 5.14
CA GLN A 220 -1.00 -13.14 4.82
C GLN A 220 0.38 -13.75 4.59
N SER A 221 0.58 -14.95 5.15
CA SER A 221 1.73 -15.82 4.90
C SER A 221 1.27 -17.27 5.00
N GLY A 222 1.32 -17.99 3.89
CA GLY A 222 0.68 -19.31 3.80
C GLY A 222 -0.80 -19.24 4.16
N ASP A 223 -1.23 -20.06 5.13
CA ASP A 223 -2.62 -20.08 5.62
C ASP A 223 -2.89 -19.05 6.74
N LYS A 224 -1.83 -18.44 7.31
CA LYS A 224 -2.00 -17.43 8.36
C LYS A 224 -2.45 -16.12 7.75
N LYS A 225 -3.63 -15.65 8.15
CA LYS A 225 -4.18 -14.35 7.76
C LYS A 225 -4.52 -13.54 9.01
N VAL A 226 -4.07 -12.29 9.06
CA VAL A 226 -4.28 -11.39 10.20
C VAL A 226 -4.78 -10.05 9.69
N TYR A 227 -5.88 -9.58 10.23
CA TYR A 227 -6.43 -8.26 9.96
C TYR A 227 -6.18 -7.34 11.15
N GLN A 228 -5.80 -6.11 10.86
CA GLN A 228 -5.73 -5.02 11.82
C GLN A 228 -6.59 -3.86 11.32
N SER A 229 -7.56 -3.46 12.11
CA SER A 229 -8.37 -2.29 11.83
C SER A 229 -7.56 -1.00 11.94
N ALA A 230 -7.92 0.01 11.15
CA ALA A 230 -7.33 1.33 11.32
C ALA A 230 -7.79 1.97 12.64
N PHE A 231 -6.95 2.77 13.24
CA PHE A 231 -7.34 3.64 14.34
C PHE A 231 -8.07 4.89 13.81
N LYS A 232 -9.00 5.42 14.62
CA LYS A 232 -9.66 6.69 14.31
C LYS A 232 -8.64 7.81 14.43
N ALA A 233 -8.49 8.59 13.37
CA ALA A 233 -7.67 9.79 13.34
C ALA A 233 -8.37 10.86 12.52
N GLN A 234 -8.18 12.13 12.88
CA GLN A 234 -8.53 13.26 12.06
C GLN A 234 -7.40 13.47 11.07
N ALA A 235 -7.64 13.13 9.80
CA ALA A 235 -6.63 13.28 8.76
C ALA A 235 -6.38 14.76 8.46
N VAL A 236 -5.14 15.17 8.60
CA VAL A 236 -4.60 16.49 8.26
C VAL A 236 -3.77 16.38 6.99
N ASP A 237 -2.85 15.39 6.96
CA ASP A 237 -1.99 15.11 5.84
C ASP A 237 -1.74 13.61 5.76
N THR A 238 -1.99 13.01 4.60
CA THR A 238 -1.80 11.55 4.41
C THR A 238 -0.42 11.18 3.88
N THR A 239 0.42 12.18 3.65
CA THR A 239 1.82 11.99 3.21
C THR A 239 2.58 11.12 4.22
N ALA A 240 3.40 10.22 3.74
CA ALA A 240 4.20 9.28 4.55
C ALA A 240 3.42 8.32 5.47
N ALA A 241 2.09 8.22 5.39
CA ALA A 241 1.34 7.22 6.17
C ALA A 241 1.79 5.78 5.86
N GLY A 242 1.95 5.47 4.58
CA GLY A 242 2.47 4.18 4.11
C GLY A 242 3.93 3.95 4.48
N ASP A 243 4.76 4.99 4.42
CA ASP A 243 6.17 4.92 4.81
C ASP A 243 6.31 4.70 6.32
N THR A 244 5.47 5.38 7.12
CA THR A 244 5.38 5.17 8.59
C THR A 244 5.00 3.72 8.89
N PHE A 245 3.97 3.19 8.22
CA PHE A 245 3.56 1.80 8.39
C PHE A 245 4.70 0.84 8.06
N ALA A 246 5.35 1.00 6.90
CA ALA A 246 6.43 0.11 6.46
C ALA A 246 7.64 0.15 7.39
N GLY A 247 8.06 1.33 7.86
CA GLY A 247 9.17 1.47 8.80
C GLY A 247 8.87 0.84 10.16
N TYR A 248 7.68 1.07 10.72
CA TYR A 248 7.24 0.43 11.97
C TYR A 248 7.09 -1.08 11.84
N PHE A 249 6.57 -1.55 10.69
CA PHE A 249 6.47 -2.97 10.40
C PHE A 249 7.85 -3.64 10.40
N ALA A 250 8.81 -3.08 9.69
CA ALA A 250 10.18 -3.59 9.64
C ALA A 250 10.87 -3.55 11.02
N ALA A 251 10.63 -2.50 11.81
CA ALA A 251 11.16 -2.39 13.17
C ALA A 251 10.59 -3.49 14.10
N GLY A 252 9.30 -3.80 13.98
CA GLY A 252 8.67 -4.91 14.72
C GLY A 252 9.25 -6.27 14.32
N LEU A 253 9.48 -6.50 13.02
CA LEU A 253 10.18 -7.70 12.52
C LEU A 253 11.60 -7.80 13.10
N CYS A 254 12.32 -6.68 13.16
CA CYS A 254 13.68 -6.63 13.71
C CYS A 254 13.71 -7.02 15.19
N ARG A 255 12.66 -6.72 15.96
CA ARG A 255 12.49 -7.13 17.36
C ARG A 255 11.87 -8.52 17.52
N ASN A 256 11.57 -9.24 16.44
CA ASN A 256 10.88 -10.53 16.46
C ASN A 256 9.53 -10.50 17.20
N GLU A 257 8.79 -9.40 17.07
CA GLU A 257 7.46 -9.27 17.67
C GLU A 257 6.41 -10.15 16.93
N PRO A 258 5.32 -10.58 17.62
CA PRO A 258 4.20 -11.23 16.95
C PRO A 258 3.58 -10.33 15.88
N ILE A 259 3.16 -10.91 14.76
CA ILE A 259 2.65 -10.15 13.62
C ILE A 259 1.43 -9.27 13.96
N GLU A 260 0.59 -9.74 14.88
CA GLU A 260 -0.57 -9.02 15.39
C GLU A 260 -0.14 -7.71 16.10
N SER A 261 0.92 -7.79 16.93
CA SER A 261 1.51 -6.62 17.60
C SER A 261 2.14 -5.66 16.61
N ILE A 262 2.87 -6.19 15.62
CA ILE A 262 3.50 -5.40 14.55
C ILE A 262 2.45 -4.60 13.78
N LEU A 263 1.40 -5.26 13.29
CA LEU A 263 0.33 -4.61 12.54
C LEU A 263 -0.38 -3.54 13.37
N LYS A 264 -0.66 -3.83 14.64
CA LYS A 264 -1.32 -2.90 15.56
C LYS A 264 -0.47 -1.64 15.78
N THR A 265 0.82 -1.82 16.08
CA THR A 265 1.74 -0.71 16.33
C THR A 265 1.97 0.12 15.06
N ALA A 266 2.16 -0.53 13.90
CA ALA A 266 2.33 0.15 12.62
C ALA A 266 1.07 0.94 12.20
N SER A 267 -0.12 0.38 12.43
CA SER A 267 -1.40 1.07 12.16
C SER A 267 -1.61 2.26 13.09
N ALA A 268 -1.26 2.14 14.37
CA ALA A 268 -1.33 3.24 15.33
C ALA A 268 -0.36 4.38 14.96
N ALA A 269 0.89 4.04 14.61
CA ALA A 269 1.88 5.00 14.16
C ALA A 269 1.41 5.76 12.91
N SER A 270 0.86 5.05 11.91
CA SER A 270 0.28 5.67 10.71
C SER A 270 -0.90 6.59 11.04
N ALA A 271 -1.77 6.20 11.99
CA ALA A 271 -2.90 7.03 12.40
C ALA A 271 -2.44 8.33 13.10
N ILE A 272 -1.34 8.29 13.86
CA ILE A 272 -0.73 9.50 14.44
C ILE A 272 -0.10 10.35 13.33
N ALA A 273 0.64 9.73 12.40
CA ALA A 273 1.29 10.44 11.30
C ALA A 273 0.28 11.23 10.46
N VAL A 274 -0.84 10.63 10.05
CA VAL A 274 -1.86 11.32 9.24
C VAL A 274 -2.56 12.47 9.97
N SER A 275 -2.44 12.58 11.29
CA SER A 275 -2.98 13.71 12.08
C SER A 275 -2.03 14.91 12.18
N ARG A 276 -0.87 14.84 11.53
CA ARG A 276 0.18 15.87 11.55
C ARG A 276 0.56 16.28 10.14
N HIS A 277 1.10 17.48 9.98
CA HIS A 277 1.59 17.97 8.68
C HIS A 277 2.98 17.42 8.33
N GLY A 278 3.21 17.21 7.05
CA GLY A 278 4.50 16.86 6.45
C GLY A 278 4.79 15.37 6.48
N ALA A 279 5.87 14.97 5.78
CA ALA A 279 6.31 13.58 5.66
C ALA A 279 7.13 13.15 6.91
N ALA A 280 8.46 13.23 6.86
CA ALA A 280 9.32 12.84 7.96
C ALA A 280 9.00 13.51 9.32
N PRO A 281 8.61 14.81 9.39
CA PRO A 281 8.22 15.44 10.65
C PRO A 281 7.00 14.81 11.32
N SER A 282 6.02 14.32 10.56
CA SER A 282 4.77 13.76 11.08
C SER A 282 4.94 12.41 11.77
N ILE A 283 5.99 11.68 11.45
CA ILE A 283 6.23 10.31 11.93
C ILE A 283 6.44 10.32 13.46
N PRO A 284 5.65 9.58 14.25
CA PRO A 284 5.80 9.53 15.69
C PRO A 284 7.05 8.72 16.12
N THR A 285 7.47 8.90 17.36
CA THR A 285 8.39 7.98 18.05
C THR A 285 7.63 6.79 18.64
N LEU A 286 8.35 5.70 18.94
CA LEU A 286 7.74 4.52 19.57
C LEU A 286 7.11 4.85 20.94
N THR A 287 7.71 5.78 21.67
CA THR A 287 7.17 6.25 22.97
C THR A 287 5.83 6.94 22.76
N GLU A 288 5.73 7.89 21.83
CA GLU A 288 4.46 8.55 21.51
C GLU A 288 3.38 7.55 21.11
N VAL A 289 3.74 6.54 20.27
CA VAL A 289 2.79 5.50 19.85
C VAL A 289 2.31 4.69 21.07
N LYS A 290 3.22 4.25 21.94
CA LYS A 290 2.87 3.47 23.13
C LYS A 290 2.01 4.24 24.13
N GLU A 291 2.26 5.53 24.29
CA GLU A 291 1.47 6.40 25.17
C GLU A 291 0.08 6.68 24.60
N ALA A 292 -0.02 6.88 23.30
CA ALA A 292 -1.30 7.16 22.65
C ALA A 292 -2.19 5.92 22.49
N MET A 293 -1.60 4.74 22.21
CA MET A 293 -2.36 3.51 21.89
C MET A 293 -3.47 3.13 22.88
N PRO A 294 -3.33 3.25 24.21
CA PRO A 294 -4.40 2.90 25.15
C PRO A 294 -5.69 3.71 24.96
N GLU A 295 -5.58 4.95 24.48
CA GLU A 295 -6.70 5.86 24.26
C GLU A 295 -7.20 5.85 22.81
N MET A 296 -6.45 5.21 21.90
CA MET A 296 -6.82 5.14 20.49
C MET A 296 -7.98 4.16 20.29
N THR A 297 -9.02 4.62 19.63
CA THR A 297 -10.17 3.78 19.26
C THR A 297 -9.96 3.19 17.87
N GLU A 298 -9.97 1.87 17.78
CA GLU A 298 -10.01 1.20 16.48
C GLU A 298 -11.31 1.53 15.76
N ARG A 299 -11.25 1.69 14.45
CA ARG A 299 -12.46 1.77 13.63
C ARG A 299 -13.16 0.41 13.70
N PRO A 300 -14.51 0.35 13.64
CA PRO A 300 -15.22 -0.94 13.59
C PRO A 300 -14.58 -1.81 12.52
N GLY A 301 -14.15 -3.00 12.95
CA GLY A 301 -13.09 -3.72 12.28
C GLY A 301 -13.49 -4.40 10.97
N ASN A 302 -12.48 -4.57 10.13
CA ASN A 302 -12.52 -5.36 8.91
C ASN A 302 -12.98 -6.81 9.11
N ALA A 303 -12.77 -7.44 10.27
CA ALA A 303 -13.24 -8.80 10.53
C ALA A 303 -14.77 -8.88 10.52
N GLU A 304 -15.43 -7.92 11.18
CA GLU A 304 -16.90 -7.84 11.20
C GLU A 304 -17.43 -7.37 9.84
N ASP A 305 -16.76 -6.45 9.18
CA ASP A 305 -17.10 -5.99 7.83
C ASP A 305 -16.79 -7.05 6.76
N ALA A 306 -15.73 -7.84 6.92
CA ALA A 306 -15.43 -8.99 6.05
C ALA A 306 -16.47 -10.11 6.24
N GLU A 307 -16.87 -10.39 7.48
CA GLU A 307 -17.95 -11.34 7.77
C GLU A 307 -19.29 -10.86 7.20
N ARG A 308 -19.59 -9.56 7.36
CA ARG A 308 -20.79 -8.94 6.79
C ARG A 308 -20.77 -8.96 5.26
N LEU A 309 -19.63 -8.65 4.64
CA LEU A 309 -19.47 -8.71 3.18
C LEU A 309 -19.62 -10.16 2.68
N LYS A 310 -19.05 -11.13 3.40
CA LYS A 310 -19.23 -12.54 3.11
C LYS A 310 -20.71 -12.93 3.18
N LYS A 311 -21.43 -12.57 4.25
CA LYS A 311 -22.87 -12.82 4.37
C LYS A 311 -23.67 -12.19 3.22
N ILE A 312 -23.33 -10.95 2.81
CA ILE A 312 -23.94 -10.29 1.66
C ILE A 312 -23.67 -11.08 0.37
N ALA A 313 -22.41 -11.49 0.16
CA ALA A 313 -22.01 -12.26 -1.02
C ALA A 313 -22.68 -13.65 -1.06
N ASP A 314 -22.71 -14.36 0.07
CA ASP A 314 -23.35 -15.67 0.22
C ASP A 314 -24.86 -15.57 -0.03
N TYR A 315 -25.52 -14.55 0.55
CA TYR A 315 -26.95 -14.30 0.32
C TYR A 315 -27.25 -14.06 -1.16
N VAL A 316 -26.52 -13.16 -1.83
CA VAL A 316 -26.76 -12.85 -3.24
C VAL A 316 -26.43 -14.05 -4.12
N SER A 317 -25.35 -14.78 -3.87
CA SER A 317 -24.94 -15.96 -4.65
C SER A 317 -25.88 -17.14 -4.46
N GLY A 318 -26.44 -17.33 -3.27
CA GLY A 318 -27.43 -18.35 -2.96
C GLY A 318 -28.83 -18.03 -3.51
N ASN A 319 -29.11 -16.77 -3.83
CA ASN A 319 -30.42 -16.29 -4.26
C ASN A 319 -30.36 -15.48 -5.56
N LEU A 320 -29.52 -15.85 -6.53
CA LEU A 320 -29.23 -15.05 -7.73
C LEU A 320 -30.50 -14.53 -8.43
N LYS A 321 -31.55 -15.35 -8.52
CA LYS A 321 -32.82 -14.96 -9.16
C LYS A 321 -33.65 -13.99 -8.35
N GLU A 322 -33.71 -14.21 -7.05
CA GLU A 322 -34.71 -13.61 -6.14
C GLU A 322 -34.08 -12.69 -5.10
N ALA A 323 -32.75 -12.44 -5.18
CA ALA A 323 -32.08 -11.58 -4.24
C ALA A 323 -32.69 -10.18 -4.22
N THR A 324 -33.18 -9.76 -3.06
CA THR A 324 -33.72 -8.43 -2.81
C THR A 324 -33.04 -7.80 -1.60
N LEU A 325 -33.02 -6.46 -1.57
CA LEU A 325 -32.51 -5.76 -0.38
C LEU A 325 -33.35 -6.03 0.87
N GLY A 326 -34.67 -6.27 0.69
CA GLY A 326 -35.55 -6.67 1.79
C GLY A 326 -35.18 -8.04 2.38
N GLY A 327 -34.91 -9.03 1.53
CA GLY A 327 -34.43 -10.34 1.96
C GLY A 327 -33.07 -10.26 2.64
N LEU A 328 -32.12 -9.49 2.09
CA LEU A 328 -30.84 -9.27 2.73
C LEU A 328 -30.98 -8.57 4.10
N SER A 329 -31.89 -7.61 4.22
CA SER A 329 -32.12 -6.90 5.49
C SER A 329 -32.64 -7.85 6.59
N ALA A 330 -33.49 -8.80 6.23
CA ALA A 330 -33.95 -9.85 7.13
C ALA A 330 -32.84 -10.82 7.52
N GLU A 331 -32.02 -11.28 6.56
CA GLU A 331 -30.88 -12.17 6.78
C GLU A 331 -29.85 -11.56 7.73
N LEU A 332 -29.54 -10.25 7.57
CA LEU A 332 -28.57 -9.54 8.40
C LEU A 332 -29.16 -9.01 9.71
N ASN A 333 -30.47 -9.11 9.92
CA ASN A 333 -31.19 -8.48 11.04
C ASN A 333 -30.94 -6.94 11.11
N TYR A 334 -30.99 -6.27 9.96
CA TYR A 334 -30.86 -4.82 9.81
C TYR A 334 -32.18 -4.22 9.30
N SER A 335 -32.38 -2.93 9.52
CA SER A 335 -33.44 -2.22 8.79
C SER A 335 -33.08 -2.14 7.28
N TYR A 336 -34.09 -2.03 6.42
CA TYR A 336 -33.93 -1.92 4.97
C TYR A 336 -32.92 -0.84 4.57
N TYR A 337 -33.01 0.33 5.21
CA TYR A 337 -32.12 1.47 4.97
C TYR A 337 -30.67 1.19 5.44
N ALA A 338 -30.53 0.57 6.62
CA ALA A 338 -29.21 0.19 7.15
C ALA A 338 -28.52 -0.88 6.29
N ALA A 339 -29.26 -1.87 5.79
CA ALA A 339 -28.72 -2.87 4.87
C ALA A 339 -28.24 -2.26 3.56
N GLY A 340 -29.01 -1.34 2.95
CA GLY A 340 -28.62 -0.63 1.74
C GLY A 340 -27.35 0.22 1.91
N ASN A 341 -27.26 0.96 3.02
CA ASN A 341 -26.06 1.72 3.35
C ASN A 341 -24.85 0.82 3.65
N LEU A 342 -25.06 -0.32 4.28
CA LEU A 342 -24.01 -1.30 4.54
C LEU A 342 -23.44 -1.83 3.23
N VAL A 343 -24.30 -2.27 2.29
CA VAL A 343 -23.87 -2.75 0.97
C VAL A 343 -23.07 -1.66 0.25
N ARG A 344 -23.60 -0.44 0.16
CA ARG A 344 -22.89 0.67 -0.49
C ARG A 344 -21.54 0.98 0.16
N ARG A 345 -21.47 0.93 1.50
CA ARG A 345 -20.23 1.15 2.24
C ARG A 345 -19.19 0.06 2.01
N LEU A 346 -19.62 -1.21 1.93
CA LEU A 346 -18.71 -2.35 1.82
C LEU A 346 -18.31 -2.66 0.37
N THR A 347 -19.20 -2.41 -0.60
CA THR A 347 -18.98 -2.77 -2.01
C THR A 347 -18.72 -1.58 -2.92
N GLY A 348 -19.00 -0.36 -2.46
CA GLY A 348 -19.00 0.86 -3.30
C GLY A 348 -20.24 0.98 -4.20
N MET A 349 -21.13 -0.02 -4.24
CA MET A 349 -22.27 -0.14 -5.15
C MET A 349 -23.60 -0.12 -4.39
N SER A 350 -24.69 0.25 -5.06
CA SER A 350 -26.01 -0.06 -4.56
C SER A 350 -26.25 -1.57 -4.55
N PHE A 351 -27.21 -2.04 -3.75
CA PHE A 351 -27.54 -3.47 -3.73
C PHE A 351 -27.92 -4.01 -5.13
N THR A 352 -28.66 -3.24 -5.91
CA THR A 352 -29.09 -3.62 -7.26
C THR A 352 -27.88 -3.78 -8.19
N GLU A 353 -26.96 -2.85 -8.20
CA GLU A 353 -25.71 -2.92 -8.98
C GLU A 353 -24.86 -4.12 -8.56
N TYR A 354 -24.69 -4.32 -7.26
CA TYR A 354 -23.94 -5.46 -6.72
C TYR A 354 -24.58 -6.81 -7.11
N ALA A 355 -25.89 -6.95 -6.97
CA ALA A 355 -26.60 -8.17 -7.37
C ALA A 355 -26.51 -8.43 -8.89
N GLN A 356 -26.59 -7.38 -9.72
CA GLN A 356 -26.40 -7.51 -11.17
C GLN A 356 -24.99 -7.97 -11.52
N GLN A 357 -23.97 -7.42 -10.89
CA GLN A 357 -22.59 -7.84 -11.10
C GLN A 357 -22.40 -9.31 -10.74
N ARG A 358 -22.91 -9.77 -9.58
CA ARG A 358 -22.82 -11.17 -9.16
C ARG A 358 -23.56 -12.13 -10.12
N ARG A 359 -24.68 -11.70 -10.69
CA ARG A 359 -25.39 -12.45 -11.75
C ARG A 359 -24.56 -12.62 -13.01
N LEU A 360 -23.88 -11.54 -13.46
CA LEU A 360 -23.00 -11.56 -14.64
C LEU A 360 -21.79 -12.47 -14.41
N GLU A 361 -21.15 -12.41 -13.25
CA GLU A 361 -20.03 -13.29 -12.89
C GLU A 361 -20.45 -14.76 -12.88
N ALA A 362 -21.61 -15.08 -12.30
CA ALA A 362 -22.16 -16.45 -12.30
C ALA A 362 -22.50 -16.91 -13.72
N ALA A 363 -23.09 -16.06 -14.55
CA ALA A 363 -23.37 -16.37 -15.96
C ALA A 363 -22.08 -16.64 -16.74
N LEU A 364 -21.05 -15.84 -16.56
CA LEU A 364 -19.74 -16.03 -17.19
C LEU A 364 -19.11 -17.35 -16.77
N HIS A 365 -19.14 -17.67 -15.48
CA HIS A 365 -18.65 -18.95 -14.98
C HIS A 365 -19.39 -20.13 -15.60
N MET A 366 -20.72 -20.07 -15.70
CA MET A 366 -21.54 -21.13 -16.34
C MET A 366 -21.22 -21.27 -17.83
N LEU A 367 -21.00 -20.15 -18.55
CA LEU A 367 -20.62 -20.14 -19.97
C LEU A 367 -19.25 -20.82 -20.20
N LEU A 368 -18.31 -20.64 -19.30
CA LEU A 368 -16.95 -21.18 -19.42
C LEU A 368 -16.85 -22.63 -18.92
N SER A 369 -17.70 -23.03 -17.97
CA SER A 369 -17.61 -24.34 -17.28
C SER A 369 -18.66 -25.35 -17.74
N SER A 370 -19.63 -24.97 -18.59
CA SER A 370 -20.71 -25.88 -19.02
C SER A 370 -21.05 -25.71 -20.51
N SER A 371 -21.76 -26.68 -21.05
CA SER A 371 -22.37 -26.63 -22.41
C SER A 371 -23.82 -26.15 -22.40
N MET A 372 -24.28 -25.50 -21.34
CA MET A 372 -25.66 -25.01 -21.22
C MET A 372 -25.98 -23.95 -22.28
N PRO A 373 -27.17 -23.98 -22.89
CA PRO A 373 -27.64 -22.94 -23.75
C PRO A 373 -27.70 -21.57 -23.04
N ILE A 374 -27.41 -20.49 -23.74
CA ILE A 374 -27.41 -19.11 -23.18
C ILE A 374 -28.78 -18.77 -22.56
N SER A 375 -29.88 -19.26 -23.12
CA SER A 375 -31.24 -19.09 -22.59
C SER A 375 -31.42 -19.72 -21.22
N GLU A 376 -30.83 -20.90 -20.99
CA GLU A 376 -30.87 -21.59 -19.69
C GLU A 376 -29.98 -20.92 -18.67
N ILE A 377 -28.78 -20.46 -19.08
CA ILE A 377 -27.89 -19.68 -18.23
C ILE A 377 -28.55 -18.38 -17.77
N SER A 378 -29.19 -17.65 -18.75
CA SER A 378 -29.93 -16.42 -18.46
C SER A 378 -31.03 -16.65 -17.40
N ALA A 379 -31.83 -17.68 -17.61
CA ALA A 379 -32.88 -18.07 -16.67
C ALA A 379 -32.31 -18.53 -15.30
N ALA A 380 -31.15 -19.18 -15.31
CA ALA A 380 -30.50 -19.64 -14.07
C ALA A 380 -30.01 -18.48 -13.19
N VAL A 381 -29.54 -17.38 -13.78
CA VAL A 381 -29.04 -16.21 -13.04
C VAL A 381 -30.10 -15.11 -12.83
N GLY A 382 -31.34 -15.30 -13.30
CA GLY A 382 -32.48 -14.42 -13.01
C GLY A 382 -32.67 -13.27 -14.00
N TYR A 383 -32.28 -13.46 -15.26
CA TYR A 383 -32.63 -12.55 -16.36
C TYR A 383 -33.79 -13.14 -17.19
N GLU A 384 -34.77 -12.31 -17.55
CA GLU A 384 -35.77 -12.70 -18.55
C GLU A 384 -35.12 -12.77 -19.94
N THR A 385 -35.50 -13.75 -20.74
CA THR A 385 -34.89 -14.12 -22.05
C THR A 385 -34.74 -12.99 -23.06
N THR A 386 -35.48 -11.90 -22.94
CA THR A 386 -35.42 -10.72 -23.80
C THR A 386 -34.39 -9.69 -23.43
N ALA A 387 -33.88 -9.69 -22.20
CA ALA A 387 -32.89 -8.73 -21.69
C ALA A 387 -31.42 -9.17 -21.86
N PHE A 388 -31.21 -10.45 -22.17
CA PHE A 388 -29.88 -11.06 -22.32
C PHE A 388 -29.55 -11.28 -23.79
N SER A 389 -29.41 -10.20 -24.59
CA SER A 389 -28.89 -10.31 -25.95
C SER A 389 -27.38 -10.46 -25.91
N GLY A 390 -26.79 -11.31 -26.75
CA GLY A 390 -25.34 -11.52 -26.84
C GLY A 390 -24.53 -10.24 -27.12
N GLU A 391 -25.19 -9.14 -27.51
CA GLU A 391 -24.59 -7.80 -27.63
C GLU A 391 -24.33 -7.12 -26.27
N ASN A 392 -25.17 -7.33 -25.26
CA ASN A 392 -24.98 -6.76 -23.92
C ASN A 392 -23.87 -7.49 -23.16
N LEU A 393 -23.68 -8.78 -23.37
CA LEU A 393 -22.54 -9.54 -22.83
C LEU A 393 -21.21 -9.06 -23.43
N ARG A 394 -21.16 -8.79 -24.75
CA ARG A 394 -19.94 -8.30 -25.40
C ARG A 394 -19.56 -6.86 -25.00
N LYS A 395 -20.55 -6.01 -24.73
CA LYS A 395 -20.29 -4.60 -24.28
C LYS A 395 -19.79 -4.47 -22.84
N ASN A 396 -20.06 -5.48 -21.98
CA ASN A 396 -19.66 -5.44 -20.56
C ASN A 396 -18.43 -6.34 -20.25
N ILE A 397 -17.90 -7.05 -21.27
CA ILE A 397 -16.73 -7.96 -21.15
C ILE A 397 -15.49 -7.38 -21.87
N MET A 398 -15.66 -6.37 -22.75
CA MET A 398 -14.57 -5.58 -23.33
C MET A 398 -14.43 -4.26 -22.59
#